data_86f968ced91b8e3a35635a2150908c21
#
_entry.id   86f968ced91b8e3a35635a2150908c21
#
_cell.length_a   1.000
_cell.length_b   1.000
_cell.length_c   1.000
_cell.angle_alpha   90.00
_cell.angle_beta   90.00
_cell.angle_gamma   90.00
#
_symmetry.space_group_name_H-M   'P 1'
#
loop_
_entity.id
_entity.type
_entity.pdbx_description
1 polymer ?
#
loop_
_entity_poly.entity_id
_entity_poly.type
_entity_poly.pdbx_seq_one_letter_code
_entity_poly.pdbx_strand_id
1 'polypeptide(L)'
;MNFCKLEIFIPETHLKILQETLAEHDAGHIGKYDSCISYYHVKGTWRPLEGANPYKGEKDTLSVEDELKVEVTCRVENLDTIIEAVKKIHPYEEPVINAIPLIRTGL
;
A
#
# COMPACT_ATOMS: atom_id res chain seq x y z
N MET A 1 -1.44 -0.51 23.43
CA MET A 1 -0.85 -0.21 22.13
C MET A 1 -1.68 -0.87 21.04
N ASN A 2 -2.13 -0.08 20.07
CA ASN A 2 -3.00 -0.57 19.01
C ASN A 2 -2.26 -0.78 17.71
N PHE A 3 -2.61 -1.85 17.03
CA PHE A 3 -2.05 -2.20 15.72
C PHE A 3 -3.15 -2.18 14.67
N CYS A 4 -2.75 -1.93 13.44
CA CYS A 4 -3.60 -2.05 12.29
C CYS A 4 -2.86 -2.76 11.16
N LYS A 5 -3.60 -3.21 10.18
CA LYS A 5 -3.05 -3.78 8.95
C LYS A 5 -3.29 -2.80 7.82
N LEU A 6 -2.23 -2.46 7.11
CA LEU A 6 -2.34 -1.71 5.86
C LEU A 6 -2.43 -2.68 4.70
N GLU A 7 -3.32 -2.37 3.77
CA GLU A 7 -3.40 -3.00 2.47
C GLU A 7 -3.07 -1.97 1.43
N ILE A 8 -2.05 -2.24 0.62
CA ILE A 8 -1.54 -1.29 -0.37
C ILE A 8 -1.54 -1.98 -1.72
N PHE A 9 -2.26 -1.42 -2.68
CA PHE A 9 -2.31 -1.95 -4.05
C PHE A 9 -1.34 -1.15 -4.89
N ILE A 10 -0.35 -1.83 -5.49
CA ILE A 10 0.78 -1.14 -6.12
C ILE A 10 1.33 -1.99 -7.27
N PRO A 11 1.80 -1.37 -8.37
CA PRO A 11 2.49 -2.14 -9.41
C PRO A 11 3.73 -2.82 -8.88
N GLU A 12 4.02 -4.02 -9.37
CA GLU A 12 5.18 -4.80 -8.95
C GLU A 12 6.49 -4.02 -9.10
N THR A 13 6.58 -3.16 -10.11
CA THR A 13 7.77 -2.34 -10.35
C THR A 13 8.14 -1.44 -9.18
N HIS A 14 7.20 -1.17 -8.27
CA HIS A 14 7.39 -0.29 -7.12
C HIS A 14 7.47 -1.05 -5.79
N LEU A 15 7.56 -2.38 -5.84
CA LEU A 15 7.61 -3.17 -4.60
C LEU A 15 8.84 -2.83 -3.76
N LYS A 16 10.00 -2.73 -4.40
CA LYS A 16 11.24 -2.48 -3.66
C LYS A 16 11.21 -1.15 -2.93
N ILE A 17 10.83 -0.07 -3.60
CA ILE A 17 10.76 1.25 -2.98
C ILE A 17 9.69 1.29 -1.88
N LEU A 18 8.59 0.58 -2.07
CA LEU A 18 7.56 0.47 -1.04
C LEU A 18 8.10 -0.22 0.20
N GLN A 19 8.79 -1.35 0.02
CA GLN A 19 9.36 -2.11 1.13
C GLN A 19 10.35 -1.27 1.93
N GLU A 20 11.21 -0.54 1.24
CA GLU A 20 12.18 0.37 1.88
C GLU A 20 11.47 1.48 2.64
N THR A 21 10.44 2.08 2.05
CA THR A 21 9.67 3.17 2.66
C THR A 21 8.95 2.69 3.93
N LEU A 22 8.33 1.51 3.88
CA LEU A 22 7.66 0.94 5.04
C LEU A 22 8.64 0.68 6.18
N ALA A 23 9.81 0.13 5.87
CA ALA A 23 10.83 -0.15 6.88
C ALA A 23 11.34 1.14 7.54
N GLU A 24 11.54 2.20 6.75
CA GLU A 24 11.99 3.50 7.27
C GLU A 24 10.99 4.15 8.23
N HIS A 25 9.71 3.80 8.11
CA HIS A 25 8.64 4.39 8.90
C HIS A 25 8.06 3.42 9.93
N ASP A 26 8.83 2.41 10.29
CA ASP A 26 8.50 1.44 11.33
C ASP A 26 7.22 0.64 11.05
N ALA A 27 6.91 0.42 9.79
CA ALA A 27 5.85 -0.50 9.39
C ALA A 27 6.46 -1.87 9.09
N GLY A 28 5.88 -2.93 9.65
CA GLY A 28 6.41 -4.28 9.50
C GLY A 28 7.61 -4.58 10.39
N HIS A 29 7.71 -3.91 11.51
CA HIS A 29 8.75 -4.17 12.50
C HIS A 29 8.19 -5.11 13.56
N ILE A 30 8.71 -6.32 13.62
CA ILE A 30 8.24 -7.37 14.52
C ILE A 30 9.42 -7.90 15.34
N GLY A 31 9.46 -7.55 16.62
CA GLY A 31 10.55 -7.96 17.50
C GLY A 31 11.89 -7.45 16.98
N LYS A 32 12.78 -8.36 16.63
CA LYS A 32 14.11 -8.03 16.09
C LYS A 32 14.18 -8.13 14.57
N TYR A 33 13.02 -8.06 13.90
CA TYR A 33 12.95 -8.11 12.45
C TYR A 33 12.23 -6.87 11.92
N ASP A 34 12.74 -6.32 10.85
CA ASP A 34 12.01 -5.32 10.07
C ASP A 34 11.66 -5.87 8.70
N SER A 35 11.07 -5.05 7.87
CA SER A 35 10.69 -5.44 6.50
C SER A 35 9.75 -6.64 6.44
N CYS A 36 8.95 -6.83 7.48
CA CYS A 36 8.00 -7.95 7.56
C CYS A 36 6.72 -7.57 6.81
N ILE A 37 6.67 -7.95 5.55
CA ILE A 37 5.48 -7.74 4.71
C ILE A 37 5.09 -9.06 4.04
N SER A 38 3.84 -9.14 3.64
CA SER A 38 3.35 -10.21 2.78
C SER A 38 2.73 -9.60 1.55
N TYR A 39 2.82 -10.25 0.41
CA TYR A 39 2.19 -9.74 -0.79
C TYR A 39 1.82 -10.87 -1.73
N TYR A 40 0.86 -10.59 -2.62
CA TYR A 40 0.42 -11.54 -3.63
C TYR A 40 -0.14 -10.78 -4.83
N HIS A 41 -0.17 -11.48 -5.95
CA HIS A 41 -0.65 -10.90 -7.21
C HIS A 41 -2.17 -10.85 -7.23
N VAL A 42 -2.69 -9.72 -7.69
CA VAL A 42 -4.13 -9.50 -7.91
C VAL A 42 -4.34 -8.84 -9.26
N LYS A 43 -5.58 -8.88 -9.74
CA LYS A 43 -6.00 -8.05 -10.86
C LYS A 43 -6.67 -6.80 -10.29
N GLY A 44 -6.21 -5.63 -10.70
CA GLY A 44 -6.85 -4.37 -10.35
C GLY A 44 -7.58 -3.83 -11.55
N THR A 45 -8.71 -3.20 -11.32
CA THR A 45 -9.48 -2.56 -12.39
C THR A 45 -9.81 -1.12 -12.02
N TRP A 46 -9.84 -0.26 -13.03
CA TRP A 46 -10.27 1.13 -12.87
C TRP A 46 -10.67 1.67 -14.23
N ARG A 47 -11.39 2.77 -14.19
CA ARG A 47 -11.78 3.49 -15.41
C ARG A 47 -11.58 4.98 -15.18
N PRO A 48 -10.57 5.59 -15.83
CA PRO A 48 -10.37 7.05 -15.71
C PRO A 48 -11.57 7.82 -16.22
N LEU A 49 -11.99 8.81 -15.44
CA LEU A 49 -13.09 9.69 -15.79
C LEU A 49 -12.55 11.05 -16.20
N GLU A 50 -13.46 11.96 -16.59
CA GLU A 50 -13.10 13.32 -16.99
C GLU A 50 -12.26 14.00 -15.90
N GLY A 51 -11.14 14.59 -16.30
CA GLY A 51 -10.25 15.28 -15.38
C GLY A 51 -9.18 14.42 -14.72
N ALA A 52 -9.23 13.09 -14.91
CA ALA A 52 -8.22 12.20 -14.37
C ALA A 52 -6.90 12.33 -15.14
N ASN A 53 -5.80 12.12 -14.41
CA ASN A 53 -4.46 12.07 -14.99
C ASN A 53 -3.82 10.73 -14.56
N PRO A 54 -4.23 9.61 -15.18
CA PRO A 54 -3.80 8.29 -14.70
C PRO A 54 -2.35 7.98 -15.06
N TYR A 55 -1.70 7.24 -14.16
CA TYR A 55 -0.40 6.64 -14.43
C TYR A 55 -0.49 5.64 -15.59
N LYS A 56 -1.59 4.88 -15.63
CA LYS A 56 -1.91 3.91 -16.67
C LYS A 56 -3.40 3.95 -16.98
N GLY A 57 -3.74 3.76 -18.24
CA GLY A 57 -5.12 3.69 -18.68
C GLY A 57 -5.58 4.93 -19.43
N GLU A 58 -6.70 4.79 -20.09
CA GLU A 58 -7.29 5.83 -20.92
C GLU A 58 -8.67 6.22 -20.43
N LYS A 59 -9.02 7.47 -20.61
CA LYS A 59 -10.32 8.02 -20.24
C LYS A 59 -11.46 7.16 -20.76
N ASP A 60 -12.44 6.89 -19.91
CA ASP A 60 -13.64 6.13 -20.21
C ASP A 60 -13.42 4.68 -20.64
N THR A 61 -12.19 4.18 -20.52
CA THR A 61 -11.84 2.81 -20.89
C THR A 61 -11.51 2.02 -19.61
N LEU A 62 -12.13 0.85 -19.44
CA LEU A 62 -11.83 0.00 -18.31
C LEU A 62 -10.43 -0.59 -18.47
N SER A 63 -9.59 -0.32 -17.48
CA SER A 63 -8.27 -0.95 -17.39
C SER A 63 -8.34 -2.18 -16.52
N VAL A 64 -7.62 -3.23 -16.90
CA VAL A 64 -7.44 -4.43 -16.09
C VAL A 64 -5.95 -4.72 -16.06
N GLU A 65 -5.33 -4.54 -14.90
CA GLU A 65 -3.88 -4.64 -14.79
C GLU A 65 -3.46 -5.57 -13.65
N ASP A 66 -2.28 -6.14 -13.81
CA ASP A 66 -1.66 -6.90 -12.73
C ASP A 66 -1.10 -5.94 -11.70
N GLU A 67 -1.35 -6.23 -10.43
CA GLU A 67 -0.72 -5.47 -9.34
C GLU A 67 -0.45 -6.40 -8.17
N LEU A 68 0.25 -5.87 -7.18
CA LEU A 68 0.45 -6.54 -5.91
C LEU A 68 -0.50 -5.95 -4.87
N LYS A 69 -1.04 -6.81 -4.03
CA LYS A 69 -1.67 -6.40 -2.79
C LYS A 69 -0.68 -6.69 -1.67
N VAL A 70 -0.16 -5.62 -1.08
CA VAL A 70 0.85 -5.72 -0.02
C VAL A 70 0.16 -5.52 1.33
N GLU A 71 0.43 -6.41 2.28
CA GLU A 71 -0.12 -6.34 3.63
C GLU A 71 1.01 -6.18 4.62
N VAL A 72 0.84 -5.25 5.55
CA VAL A 72 1.84 -4.95 6.56
C VAL A 72 1.15 -4.52 7.84
N THR A 73 1.69 -4.97 8.98
CA THR A 73 1.19 -4.56 10.29
C THR A 73 1.99 -3.35 10.78
N CYS A 74 1.30 -2.36 11.30
CA CYS A 74 1.93 -1.19 11.87
C CYS A 74 1.16 -0.70 13.10
N ARG A 75 1.77 0.24 13.83
CA ARG A 75 1.12 0.87 14.97
C ARG A 75 0.19 1.97 14.48
N VAL A 76 -1.00 2.05 15.06
CA VAL A 76 -1.98 3.07 14.70
C VAL A 76 -1.41 4.48 14.85
N GLU A 77 -0.58 4.70 15.87
CA GLU A 77 0.03 6.03 16.10
C GLU A 77 0.94 6.50 14.97
N ASN A 78 1.47 5.58 14.16
CA ASN A 78 2.35 5.91 13.04
C ASN A 78 1.61 5.98 11.70
N LEU A 79 0.30 5.73 11.71
CA LEU A 79 -0.48 5.50 10.51
C LEU A 79 -0.43 6.66 9.51
N ASP A 80 -0.67 7.88 9.98
CA ASP A 80 -0.70 9.05 9.10
C ASP A 80 0.65 9.30 8.44
N THR A 81 1.73 9.14 9.20
CA THR A 81 3.09 9.31 8.67
C THR A 81 3.41 8.25 7.62
N ILE A 82 3.02 7.01 7.88
CA ILE A 82 3.24 5.91 6.94
C ILE A 82 2.48 6.14 5.65
N ILE A 83 1.19 6.47 5.74
CA ILE A 83 0.35 6.72 4.56
C ILE A 83 0.91 7.86 3.72
N GLU A 84 1.31 8.95 4.34
CA GLU A 84 1.92 10.07 3.63
C GLU A 84 3.19 9.66 2.88
N ALA A 85 4.05 8.89 3.55
CA ALA A 85 5.29 8.41 2.93
C ALA A 85 5.02 7.49 1.75
N VAL A 86 4.04 6.59 1.88
CA VAL A 86 3.66 5.68 0.81
C VAL A 86 3.10 6.45 -0.39
N LYS A 87 2.26 7.44 -0.15
CA LYS A 87 1.70 8.26 -1.23
C LYS A 87 2.79 8.95 -2.05
N LYS A 88 3.88 9.36 -1.42
CA LYS A 88 4.96 10.04 -2.11
C LYS A 88 5.69 9.17 -3.12
N ILE A 89 5.73 7.87 -2.89
CA ILE A 89 6.45 6.93 -3.78
C ILE A 89 5.50 6.13 -4.67
N HIS A 90 4.21 6.21 -4.42
CA HIS A 90 3.23 5.46 -5.20
C HIS A 90 3.01 6.14 -6.55
N PRO A 91 3.02 5.39 -7.67
CA PRO A 91 2.89 6.00 -8.99
C PRO A 91 1.46 6.40 -9.35
N TYR A 92 0.44 5.89 -8.66
CA TYR A 92 -0.95 6.19 -8.99
C TYR A 92 -1.37 7.56 -8.47
N GLU A 93 -2.22 8.24 -9.25
CA GLU A 93 -2.84 9.51 -8.84
C GLU A 93 -3.68 9.32 -7.59
N GLU A 94 -4.47 8.25 -7.56
CA GLU A 94 -5.34 7.91 -6.43
C GLU A 94 -5.00 6.49 -5.93
N PRO A 95 -3.96 6.33 -5.11
CA PRO A 95 -3.59 5.00 -4.65
C PRO A 95 -4.60 4.45 -3.65
N VAL A 96 -4.88 3.15 -3.75
CA VAL A 96 -5.75 2.48 -2.78
C VAL A 96 -4.90 1.98 -1.62
N ILE A 97 -5.08 2.60 -0.47
CA ILE A 97 -4.38 2.27 0.77
C ILE A 97 -5.43 2.18 1.86
N ASN A 98 -5.66 0.98 2.36
CA ASN A 98 -6.65 0.73 3.40
C ASN A 98 -5.99 0.44 4.73
N ALA A 99 -6.51 1.01 5.80
CA ALA A 99 -6.08 0.70 7.16
C ALA A 99 -7.20 -0.06 7.86
N ILE A 100 -6.89 -1.25 8.32
CA ILE A 100 -7.86 -2.14 8.96
C ILE A 100 -7.44 -2.31 10.42
N PRO A 101 -8.31 -1.95 11.37
CA PRO A 101 -7.98 -2.13 12.78
C PRO A 101 -7.89 -3.62 13.12
N LEU A 102 -6.87 -3.99 13.89
CA LEU A 102 -6.70 -5.35 14.36
C LEU A 102 -7.18 -5.41 15.82
N ILE A 103 -8.14 -6.28 16.08
CA ILE A 103 -8.62 -6.48 17.45
C ILE A 103 -7.49 -7.08 18.29
N ARG A 104 -6.69 -7.95 17.69
CA ARG A 104 -5.58 -8.63 18.34
C ARG A 104 -4.53 -9.06 17.31
N THR A 105 -3.29 -9.08 17.72
CA THR A 105 -2.18 -9.65 16.94
C THR A 105 -1.43 -10.63 17.84
N GLY A 106 -0.49 -11.36 17.26
CA GLY A 106 0.43 -12.20 18.02
C GLY A 106 1.66 -11.45 18.55
N LEU A 107 1.66 -10.16 18.39
CA LEU A 107 2.80 -9.31 18.75
C LEU A 107 2.78 -8.91 20.22
#